data_e0bd408ed8e11e9384470a36ea84982e
#
_entry.id   e0bd408ed8e11e9384470a36ea84982e
#
_cell.length_a   1.000
_cell.length_b   1.000
_cell.length_c   1.000
_cell.angle_alpha   90.00
_cell.angle_beta   90.00
_cell.angle_gamma   90.00
#
_symmetry.space_group_name_H-M   'P 1'
#
loop_
_entity.id
_entity.type
_entity.pdbx_description
1 polymer ?
#
loop_
_entity_poly.entity_id
_entity_poly.type
_entity_poly.pdbx_seq_one_letter_code
_entity_poly.pdbx_strand_id
1 'polypeptide(L)'
;MHPRCRGFQPHSDKVQHTLRDTHTLDTSHSRRHLNPRNSTSTRLATLSNGLRLLAIDMPWRATVSLSVFIRTGSLHESARLNGISHVVEHMAFKGTATRDCQRINLDAEALGAEVNAHTDKDHTAFHIEGLPGDLPLFVALLADIVLNSSFPADELERERRVIEQEFSEFEDDPVSMAFQMFDRACYGPSHAAGRPIIGTRANIRRFDRADLLAYAQRQYTASNVIVAAAGPLDFDAFARASESAFSAMPAGAPNLVTAPVWQGGLKTRSMAGSGQCQAVLGFAAPAMNDDTHLAHVLAAALLGEGMSSPLLDEIRERRGLAYHTACTTDIGPLAGQFVIEGSTAPAQAEEFLTAVEALLRQHADGGIDAVGLGRARKQLTVRALRALEQPSRRLESAAQELFTLGHLREPQQWLAKLQAVTAGEVREVFARLLDPQRPAAIALAGSVPARARARAAGLFA
;
A
#
# COMPACT_ATOMS: atom_id res chain seq x y z
N MET A 1 29.93 -6.09 19.60
CA MET A 1 29.76 -6.88 20.83
C MET A 1 28.33 -7.42 20.86
N HIS A 2 28.16 -8.71 20.59
CA HIS A 2 26.85 -9.38 20.60
C HIS A 2 26.56 -9.89 22.03
N PRO A 3 25.30 -9.85 22.50
CA PRO A 3 24.85 -10.75 23.57
C PRO A 3 24.10 -11.95 23.00
N ARG A 4 24.45 -13.10 23.56
CA ARG A 4 24.03 -14.45 23.21
C ARG A 4 22.58 -14.73 23.64
N CYS A 5 21.81 -15.38 22.77
CA CYS A 5 20.56 -16.05 23.10
C CYS A 5 20.80 -17.25 24.03
N ARG A 6 20.05 -17.32 25.14
CA ARG A 6 19.92 -18.54 25.97
C ARG A 6 18.64 -19.26 25.56
N GLY A 7 18.79 -20.56 25.32
CA GLY A 7 17.70 -21.45 24.99
C GLY A 7 16.78 -21.74 26.17
N PHE A 8 15.52 -21.93 25.88
CA PHE A 8 14.52 -22.51 26.79
C PHE A 8 14.22 -23.93 26.33
N GLN A 9 14.39 -24.91 27.24
CA GLN A 9 13.93 -26.29 27.11
C GLN A 9 12.49 -26.39 27.64
N PRO A 10 11.63 -27.22 27.03
CA PRO A 10 10.29 -27.46 27.54
C PRO A 10 10.28 -28.60 28.57
N HIS A 11 9.67 -28.34 29.70
CA HIS A 11 9.25 -29.36 30.65
C HIS A 11 7.94 -30.00 30.21
N SER A 12 7.96 -31.30 30.10
CA SER A 12 6.81 -32.18 29.92
C SER A 12 6.16 -32.46 31.27
N ASP A 13 4.88 -32.13 31.43
CA ASP A 13 4.04 -32.77 32.41
C ASP A 13 2.73 -33.23 31.77
N LYS A 14 2.56 -34.57 31.86
CA LYS A 14 1.36 -35.29 31.50
C LYS A 14 0.30 -35.10 32.56
N VAL A 15 -0.87 -34.59 32.24
CA VAL A 15 -2.07 -34.81 33.02
C VAL A 15 -3.17 -35.33 32.11
N GLN A 16 -3.51 -36.61 32.30
CA GLN A 16 -4.74 -37.23 31.81
C GLN A 16 -5.92 -36.73 32.64
N HIS A 17 -6.97 -36.21 32.00
CA HIS A 17 -8.32 -36.25 32.55
C HIS A 17 -9.39 -36.45 31.49
N THR A 18 -10.11 -37.48 31.69
CA THR A 18 -11.35 -38.05 31.18
C THR A 18 -12.38 -37.10 30.57
N LEU A 19 -12.84 -37.52 29.39
CA LEU A 19 -14.07 -37.08 28.71
C LEU A 19 -15.32 -37.44 29.53
N ARG A 20 -16.24 -36.49 29.71
CA ARG A 20 -17.71 -36.58 29.67
C ARG A 20 -18.27 -35.18 29.93
N ASP A 21 -18.95 -34.60 28.98
CA ASP A 21 -20.39 -34.37 28.97
C ASP A 21 -20.77 -33.41 27.81
N THR A 22 -21.78 -33.84 27.10
CA THR A 22 -22.49 -33.15 26.03
C THR A 22 -23.23 -31.93 26.61
N HIS A 23 -22.84 -30.71 26.16
CA HIS A 23 -23.68 -29.52 26.27
C HIS A 23 -24.06 -28.99 24.89
N THR A 24 -25.32 -29.07 24.60
CA THR A 24 -26.06 -28.37 23.54
C THR A 24 -25.78 -26.88 23.64
N LEU A 25 -25.18 -26.31 22.60
CA LEU A 25 -24.98 -24.86 22.50
C LEU A 25 -26.32 -24.19 22.13
N ASP A 26 -26.88 -23.51 23.11
CA ASP A 26 -28.02 -22.59 22.94
C ASP A 26 -27.56 -21.37 22.12
N THR A 27 -28.11 -21.21 20.91
CA THR A 27 -27.83 -20.08 20.01
C THR A 27 -28.77 -18.90 20.32
N SER A 28 -28.73 -18.39 21.56
CA SER A 28 -29.29 -17.08 21.83
C SER A 28 -28.29 -15.98 21.52
N HIS A 29 -28.54 -15.24 20.46
CA HIS A 29 -27.75 -14.05 20.07
C HIS A 29 -27.92 -12.97 21.14
N SER A 30 -27.02 -12.94 22.12
CA SER A 30 -26.90 -11.77 22.98
C SER A 30 -26.32 -10.62 22.14
N ARG A 31 -27.18 -9.65 21.80
CA ARG A 31 -26.75 -8.32 21.35
C ARG A 31 -25.91 -7.73 22.48
N ARG A 32 -24.58 -7.84 22.35
CA ARG A 32 -23.66 -7.04 23.18
C ARG A 32 -23.96 -5.58 22.87
N HIS A 33 -24.54 -4.87 23.82
CA HIS A 33 -24.60 -3.41 23.80
C HIS A 33 -23.14 -2.93 23.78
N LEU A 34 -22.69 -2.45 22.63
CA LEU A 34 -21.44 -1.71 22.53
C LEU A 34 -21.57 -0.50 23.46
N ASN A 35 -20.62 -0.37 24.37
CA ASN A 35 -20.57 0.76 25.27
C ASN A 35 -20.55 2.04 24.42
N PRO A 36 -21.45 3.03 24.60
CA PRO A 36 -21.50 4.24 23.78
C PRO A 36 -20.18 5.01 23.73
N ARG A 37 -19.28 4.79 24.69
CA ARG A 37 -17.95 5.38 24.75
C ARG A 37 -16.97 4.82 23.70
N ASN A 38 -17.30 3.75 22.98
CA ASN A 38 -16.46 3.12 21.97
C ASN A 38 -17.03 3.23 20.55
N SER A 39 -18.03 4.10 20.33
CA SER A 39 -18.56 4.35 18.98
C SER A 39 -17.63 5.33 18.24
N THR A 40 -17.15 4.91 17.07
CA THR A 40 -16.45 5.81 16.14
C THR A 40 -17.45 6.70 15.44
N SER A 41 -17.19 7.98 15.37
CA SER A 41 -17.92 8.88 14.48
C SER A 41 -16.98 9.41 13.38
N THR A 42 -17.52 9.52 12.17
CA THR A 42 -16.79 10.07 11.03
C THR A 42 -17.52 11.31 10.54
N ARG A 43 -16.78 12.41 10.39
CA ARG A 43 -17.30 13.68 9.89
C ARG A 43 -16.49 14.15 8.69
N LEU A 44 -17.19 14.59 7.66
CA LEU A 44 -16.63 15.22 6.47
C LEU A 44 -17.09 16.67 6.41
N ALA A 45 -16.21 17.56 6.03
CA ALA A 45 -16.52 18.95 5.71
C ALA A 45 -15.71 19.40 4.49
N THR A 46 -16.13 20.50 3.89
CA THR A 46 -15.39 21.14 2.80
C THR A 46 -15.20 22.62 3.17
N LEU A 47 -13.97 23.09 3.13
CA LEU A 47 -13.64 24.48 3.39
C LEU A 47 -14.08 25.37 2.21
N SER A 48 -14.08 26.68 2.44
CA SER A 48 -14.51 27.67 1.44
C SER A 48 -13.75 27.63 0.12
N ASN A 49 -12.47 27.21 0.16
CA ASN A 49 -11.61 27.03 -1.01
C ASN A 49 -11.75 25.66 -1.71
N GLY A 50 -12.61 24.76 -1.19
CA GLY A 50 -12.84 23.43 -1.74
C GLY A 50 -11.99 22.30 -1.11
N LEU A 51 -11.11 22.61 -0.15
CA LEU A 51 -10.34 21.59 0.57
C LEU A 51 -11.27 20.75 1.44
N ARG A 52 -11.06 19.44 1.43
CA ARG A 52 -11.86 18.49 2.21
C ARG A 52 -11.21 18.20 3.56
N LEU A 53 -12.03 18.19 4.61
CA LEU A 53 -11.65 17.77 5.94
C LEU A 53 -12.29 16.40 6.25
N LEU A 54 -11.51 15.50 6.81
CA LEU A 54 -11.97 14.21 7.32
C LEU A 54 -11.59 14.10 8.79
N ALA A 55 -12.56 13.88 9.65
CA ALA A 55 -12.33 13.60 11.06
C ALA A 55 -12.92 12.25 11.44
N ILE A 56 -12.13 11.40 12.05
CA ILE A 56 -12.51 10.09 12.56
C ILE A 56 -12.29 10.09 14.07
N ASP A 57 -13.33 10.37 14.84
CA ASP A 57 -13.24 10.36 16.29
C ASP A 57 -13.10 8.95 16.83
N MET A 58 -12.01 8.71 17.55
CA MET A 58 -11.65 7.44 18.19
C MET A 58 -11.31 7.69 19.67
N PRO A 59 -12.31 7.95 20.52
CA PRO A 59 -12.12 8.48 21.89
C PRO A 59 -11.40 7.52 22.84
N TRP A 60 -11.23 6.26 22.46
CA TRP A 60 -10.49 5.27 23.26
C TRP A 60 -8.97 5.26 22.97
N ARG A 61 -8.50 6.04 21.97
CA ARG A 61 -7.07 6.15 21.66
C ARG A 61 -6.41 7.16 22.60
N ALA A 62 -5.10 6.98 22.85
CA ALA A 62 -4.32 7.91 23.63
C ALA A 62 -3.65 8.99 22.77
N THR A 63 -3.47 8.71 21.46
CA THR A 63 -2.83 9.58 20.47
C THR A 63 -3.80 9.96 19.36
N VAL A 64 -3.51 11.06 18.68
CA VAL A 64 -4.16 11.49 17.45
C VAL A 64 -3.16 11.44 16.31
N SER A 65 -3.59 10.91 15.16
CA SER A 65 -2.85 10.98 13.90
C SER A 65 -3.47 12.05 13.02
N LEU A 66 -2.65 12.91 12.43
CA LEU A 66 -3.04 13.88 11.41
C LEU A 66 -2.27 13.58 10.13
N SER A 67 -2.97 13.63 8.99
CA SER A 67 -2.36 13.48 7.67
C SER A 67 -2.91 14.51 6.69
N VAL A 68 -2.03 15.04 5.84
CA VAL A 68 -2.37 15.84 4.68
C VAL A 68 -2.10 14.99 3.45
N PHE A 69 -3.17 14.49 2.83
CA PHE A 69 -3.10 13.69 1.60
C PHE A 69 -3.25 14.59 0.39
N ILE A 70 -2.37 14.43 -0.57
CA ILE A 70 -2.36 15.19 -1.81
C ILE A 70 -2.52 14.19 -2.97
N ARG A 71 -3.54 14.38 -3.80
CA ARG A 71 -3.81 13.53 -4.97
C ARG A 71 -2.78 13.81 -6.06
N THR A 72 -1.52 13.51 -5.76
CA THR A 72 -0.40 13.58 -6.71
C THR A 72 0.69 12.62 -6.29
N GLY A 73 1.21 11.85 -7.22
CA GLY A 73 2.30 10.91 -7.06
C GLY A 73 2.86 10.58 -8.44
N SER A 74 3.61 9.50 -8.57
CA SER A 74 4.30 9.19 -9.82
C SER A 74 3.38 8.98 -11.03
N LEU A 75 2.10 8.64 -10.82
CA LEU A 75 1.09 8.56 -11.88
C LEU A 75 0.78 9.91 -12.54
N HIS A 76 0.97 11.01 -11.80
CA HIS A 76 0.69 12.37 -12.27
C HIS A 76 1.87 13.02 -12.98
N GLU A 77 2.96 12.27 -13.16
CA GLU A 77 4.20 12.77 -13.73
C GLU A 77 4.32 12.46 -15.22
N SER A 78 4.75 13.45 -16.01
CA SER A 78 5.25 13.18 -17.34
C SER A 78 6.57 12.40 -17.29
N ALA A 79 7.01 11.80 -18.40
CA ALA A 79 8.31 11.12 -18.44
C ALA A 79 9.48 12.06 -18.05
N ARG A 80 9.38 13.35 -18.41
CA ARG A 80 10.36 14.38 -18.06
C ARG A 80 10.38 14.71 -16.56
N LEU A 81 9.24 14.57 -15.89
CA LEU A 81 9.09 14.89 -14.47
C LEU A 81 9.09 13.65 -13.57
N ASN A 82 9.31 12.45 -14.13
CA ASN A 82 9.27 11.23 -13.33
C ASN A 82 10.31 11.27 -12.21
N GLY A 83 9.84 11.13 -10.96
CA GLY A 83 10.56 11.25 -9.71
C GLY A 83 10.40 12.59 -9.00
N ILE A 84 9.72 13.59 -9.60
CA ILE A 84 9.62 14.92 -8.99
C ILE A 84 8.76 14.93 -7.73
N SER A 85 7.70 14.08 -7.64
CA SER A 85 6.88 13.96 -6.42
C SER A 85 7.73 13.53 -5.23
N HIS A 86 8.59 12.54 -5.43
CA HIS A 86 9.51 12.03 -4.42
C HIS A 86 10.54 13.08 -4.00
N VAL A 87 11.13 13.82 -4.96
CA VAL A 87 12.05 14.92 -4.64
C VAL A 87 11.35 16.05 -3.90
N VAL A 88 10.11 16.41 -4.26
CA VAL A 88 9.32 17.43 -3.55
C VAL A 88 9.00 16.98 -2.13
N GLU A 89 8.69 15.71 -1.90
CA GLU A 89 8.49 15.14 -0.57
C GLU A 89 9.74 15.30 0.30
N HIS A 90 10.91 14.85 -0.16
CA HIS A 90 12.19 15.02 0.54
C HIS A 90 12.48 16.48 0.87
N MET A 91 12.28 17.36 -0.12
CA MET A 91 12.59 18.78 0.00
C MET A 91 11.59 19.57 0.85
N ALA A 92 10.39 19.01 1.10
CA ALA A 92 9.38 19.67 1.92
C ALA A 92 9.84 19.87 3.37
N PHE A 93 10.73 19.00 3.87
CA PHE A 93 11.30 19.08 5.22
C PHE A 93 12.60 19.90 5.30
N LYS A 94 13.10 20.44 4.19
CA LYS A 94 14.41 21.12 4.14
C LYS A 94 14.31 22.63 4.37
N GLY A 95 13.12 23.15 4.56
CA GLY A 95 12.88 24.53 5.00
C GLY A 95 11.61 25.13 4.42
N THR A 96 11.00 25.98 5.20
CA THR A 96 9.84 26.82 4.84
C THR A 96 10.24 28.31 4.82
N ALA A 97 9.27 29.19 4.66
CA ALA A 97 9.51 30.61 4.78
C ALA A 97 9.93 31.04 6.20
N THR A 98 9.59 30.24 7.23
CA THR A 98 9.77 30.62 8.65
C THR A 98 10.62 29.61 9.44
N ARG A 99 10.90 28.44 8.88
CA ARG A 99 11.65 27.35 9.53
C ARG A 99 12.73 26.81 8.61
N ASP A 100 13.91 26.59 9.13
CA ASP A 100 14.89 25.72 8.49
C ASP A 100 14.60 24.23 8.83
N CYS A 101 15.37 23.32 8.26
CA CYS A 101 15.21 21.86 8.46
C CYS A 101 15.31 21.50 9.95
N GLN A 102 16.28 22.02 10.68
CA GLN A 102 16.46 21.76 12.10
C GLN A 102 15.28 22.25 12.92
N ARG A 103 14.75 23.45 12.59
CA ARG A 103 13.60 24.02 13.30
C ARG A 103 12.32 23.20 13.08
N ILE A 104 12.11 22.64 11.89
CA ILE A 104 10.98 21.72 11.63
C ILE A 104 11.04 20.52 12.57
N ASN A 105 12.21 19.89 12.67
CA ASN A 105 12.41 18.74 13.55
C ASN A 105 12.23 19.09 15.03
N LEU A 106 12.84 20.19 15.48
CA LEU A 106 12.73 20.64 16.86
C LEU A 106 11.28 20.99 17.26
N ASP A 107 10.52 21.61 16.35
CA ASP A 107 9.11 21.95 16.62
C ASP A 107 8.26 20.68 16.75
N ALA A 108 8.51 19.62 15.95
CA ALA A 108 7.83 18.34 16.08
C ALA A 108 8.25 17.61 17.37
N GLU A 109 9.56 17.51 17.63
CA GLU A 109 10.10 16.84 18.84
C GLU A 109 9.66 17.53 20.14
N ALA A 110 9.53 18.87 20.15
CA ALA A 110 9.03 19.63 21.29
C ALA A 110 7.57 19.28 21.65
N LEU A 111 6.79 18.78 20.68
CA LEU A 111 5.44 18.27 20.86
C LEU A 111 5.42 16.77 21.15
N GLY A 112 6.59 16.13 21.30
CA GLY A 112 6.70 14.68 21.43
C GLY A 112 6.18 13.93 20.22
N ALA A 113 6.17 14.58 19.05
CA ALA A 113 5.61 14.07 17.81
C ALA A 113 6.71 13.69 16.81
N GLU A 114 6.40 12.74 15.94
CA GLU A 114 7.21 12.40 14.78
C GLU A 114 6.46 12.84 13.52
N VAL A 115 7.15 13.61 12.68
CA VAL A 115 6.63 14.04 11.40
C VAL A 115 7.31 13.24 10.28
N ASN A 116 6.52 12.74 9.35
CA ASN A 116 7.02 11.92 8.25
C ASN A 116 6.18 12.14 6.99
N ALA A 117 6.62 11.59 5.85
CA ALA A 117 5.87 11.59 4.60
C ALA A 117 6.14 10.32 3.79
N HIS A 118 5.31 10.09 2.79
CA HIS A 118 5.56 9.11 1.75
C HIS A 118 4.95 9.53 0.43
N THR A 119 5.56 9.11 -0.65
CA THR A 119 5.05 9.26 -2.00
C THR A 119 4.70 7.90 -2.57
N ASP A 120 3.46 7.75 -3.01
CA ASP A 120 2.98 6.57 -3.72
C ASP A 120 2.73 6.89 -5.20
N LYS A 121 2.16 5.96 -5.94
CA LYS A 121 1.84 6.17 -7.35
C LYS A 121 0.73 7.20 -7.54
N ASP A 122 -0.31 7.17 -6.72
CA ASP A 122 -1.51 7.99 -6.87
C ASP A 122 -1.62 9.16 -5.90
N HIS A 123 -0.84 9.17 -4.82
CA HIS A 123 -0.85 10.25 -3.83
C HIS A 123 0.50 10.45 -3.13
N THR A 124 0.61 11.60 -2.46
CA THR A 124 1.65 11.90 -1.48
C THR A 124 0.98 12.25 -0.17
N ALA A 125 1.50 11.76 0.95
CA ALA A 125 0.96 12.02 2.28
C ALA A 125 2.05 12.57 3.21
N PHE A 126 1.70 13.63 3.96
CA PHE A 126 2.48 14.17 5.06
C PHE A 126 1.72 13.88 6.34
N HIS A 127 2.36 13.28 7.34
CA HIS A 127 1.67 12.84 8.54
C HIS A 127 2.48 13.11 9.81
N ILE A 128 1.74 13.28 10.91
CA ILE A 128 2.25 13.51 12.24
C ILE A 128 1.34 12.80 13.24
N GLU A 129 1.94 12.22 14.28
CA GLU A 129 1.21 11.57 15.38
C GLU A 129 1.73 12.10 16.71
N GLY A 130 0.81 12.33 17.66
CA GLY A 130 1.16 12.82 18.99
C GLY A 130 -0.05 12.97 19.88
N LEU A 131 0.03 13.90 20.88
CA LEU A 131 -1.03 14.09 21.85
C LEU A 131 -2.23 14.85 21.26
N PRO A 132 -3.48 14.47 21.61
CA PRO A 132 -4.69 15.11 21.09
C PRO A 132 -4.80 16.61 21.34
N GLY A 133 -4.25 17.11 22.47
CA GLY A 133 -4.24 18.54 22.82
C GLY A 133 -3.42 19.40 21.85
N ASP A 134 -2.46 18.81 21.14
CA ASP A 134 -1.55 19.49 20.23
C ASP A 134 -2.02 19.44 18.76
N LEU A 135 -3.18 18.86 18.47
CA LEU A 135 -3.71 18.74 17.11
C LEU A 135 -3.70 20.05 16.33
N PRO A 136 -4.07 21.23 16.89
CA PRO A 136 -3.98 22.52 16.16
C PRO A 136 -2.54 22.88 15.76
N LEU A 137 -1.54 22.52 16.58
CA LEU A 137 -0.12 22.77 16.30
C LEU A 137 0.37 21.80 15.19
N PHE A 138 -0.11 20.57 15.18
CA PHE A 138 0.17 19.61 14.10
C PHE A 138 -0.39 20.14 12.76
N VAL A 139 -1.63 20.66 12.76
CA VAL A 139 -2.23 21.27 11.57
C VAL A 139 -1.38 22.44 11.07
N ALA A 140 -0.92 23.32 11.97
CA ALA A 140 -0.10 24.47 11.60
C ALA A 140 1.27 24.05 11.05
N LEU A 141 1.91 23.03 11.63
CA LEU A 141 3.20 22.52 11.18
C LEU A 141 3.11 21.86 9.80
N LEU A 142 2.14 20.95 9.60
CA LEU A 142 1.98 20.29 8.30
C LEU A 142 1.53 21.28 7.22
N ALA A 143 0.70 22.26 7.56
CA ALA A 143 0.31 23.31 6.62
C ALA A 143 1.53 24.14 6.18
N ASP A 144 2.44 24.49 7.10
CA ASP A 144 3.65 25.23 6.76
C ASP A 144 4.58 24.40 5.85
N ILE A 145 4.77 23.11 6.15
CA ILE A 145 5.54 22.17 5.32
C ILE A 145 4.93 22.05 3.92
N VAL A 146 3.60 21.90 3.81
CA VAL A 146 2.93 21.66 2.52
C VAL A 146 2.80 22.93 1.68
N LEU A 147 2.51 24.08 2.30
CA LEU A 147 2.20 25.31 1.59
C LEU A 147 3.41 26.22 1.37
N ASN A 148 4.33 26.24 2.32
CA ASN A 148 5.36 27.25 2.42
C ASN A 148 6.78 26.72 2.23
N SER A 149 6.92 25.46 1.76
CA SER A 149 8.25 24.90 1.44
C SER A 149 9.00 25.81 0.46
N SER A 150 10.19 26.20 0.85
CA SER A 150 11.03 27.14 0.09
C SER A 150 11.96 26.44 -0.91
N PHE A 151 12.15 25.12 -0.74
CA PHE A 151 13.06 24.28 -1.52
C PHE A 151 14.44 24.93 -1.71
N PRO A 152 15.24 25.14 -0.63
CA PRO A 152 16.51 25.83 -0.73
C PRO A 152 17.45 25.11 -1.71
N ALA A 153 18.14 25.86 -2.58
CA ALA A 153 18.96 25.27 -3.64
C ALA A 153 20.16 24.48 -3.10
N ASP A 154 20.76 24.93 -2.00
CA ASP A 154 21.87 24.25 -1.33
C ASP A 154 21.41 22.96 -0.65
N GLU A 155 20.21 22.94 -0.07
CA GLU A 155 19.60 21.72 0.46
C GLU A 155 19.24 20.73 -0.67
N LEU A 156 18.76 21.21 -1.82
CA LEU A 156 18.50 20.36 -2.98
C LEU A 156 19.77 19.63 -3.45
N GLU A 157 20.94 20.30 -3.44
CA GLU A 157 22.20 19.67 -3.78
C GLU A 157 22.65 18.62 -2.75
N ARG A 158 22.33 18.83 -1.47
CA ARG A 158 22.59 17.81 -0.42
C ARG A 158 21.65 16.64 -0.56
N GLU A 159 20.35 16.90 -0.75
CA GLU A 159 19.32 15.89 -0.83
C GLU A 159 19.43 15.05 -2.11
N ARG A 160 19.88 15.65 -3.21
CA ARG A 160 20.20 14.92 -4.45
C ARG A 160 21.18 13.77 -4.20
N ARG A 161 22.18 13.95 -3.33
CA ARG A 161 23.13 12.88 -2.97
C ARG A 161 22.46 11.78 -2.14
N VAL A 162 21.53 12.14 -1.25
CA VAL A 162 20.74 11.18 -0.49
C VAL A 162 19.87 10.35 -1.43
N ILE A 163 19.14 10.99 -2.33
CA ILE A 163 18.28 10.32 -3.32
C ILE A 163 19.12 9.45 -4.28
N GLU A 164 20.32 9.89 -4.67
CA GLU A 164 21.25 9.06 -5.47
C GLU A 164 21.73 7.81 -4.71
N GLN A 165 21.88 7.90 -3.37
CA GLN A 165 22.16 6.75 -2.53
C GLN A 165 20.98 5.79 -2.47
N GLU A 166 19.77 6.28 -2.24
CA GLU A 166 18.53 5.47 -2.29
C GLU A 166 18.37 4.79 -3.65
N PHE A 167 18.72 5.49 -4.72
CA PHE A 167 18.73 4.90 -6.06
C PHE A 167 19.68 3.69 -6.15
N SER A 168 20.85 3.79 -5.53
CA SER A 168 21.81 2.69 -5.53
C SER A 168 21.28 1.51 -4.75
N GLU A 169 20.72 1.75 -3.57
CA GLU A 169 20.07 0.72 -2.74
C GLU A 169 18.91 0.04 -3.47
N PHE A 170 18.06 0.84 -4.14
CA PHE A 170 16.97 0.33 -4.95
C PHE A 170 17.44 -0.52 -6.15
N GLU A 171 18.50 -0.08 -6.86
CA GLU A 171 19.06 -0.82 -8.00
C GLU A 171 19.82 -2.08 -7.60
N ASP A 172 20.32 -2.14 -6.36
CA ASP A 172 21.07 -3.28 -5.81
C ASP A 172 20.13 -4.30 -5.14
N ASP A 173 18.86 -3.92 -4.84
CA ASP A 173 17.86 -4.83 -4.28
C ASP A 173 17.12 -5.62 -5.36
N PRO A 174 17.28 -6.97 -5.42
CA PRO A 174 16.61 -7.79 -6.43
C PRO A 174 15.08 -7.78 -6.32
N VAL A 175 14.53 -7.56 -5.13
CA VAL A 175 13.07 -7.49 -4.92
C VAL A 175 12.52 -6.22 -5.55
N SER A 176 13.08 -5.07 -5.22
CA SER A 176 12.72 -3.76 -5.79
C SER A 176 12.84 -3.76 -7.31
N MET A 177 13.91 -4.37 -7.83
CA MET A 177 14.11 -4.52 -9.27
C MET A 177 13.09 -5.43 -9.93
N ALA A 178 12.67 -6.53 -9.26
CA ALA A 178 11.62 -7.40 -9.77
C ALA A 178 10.29 -6.65 -9.88
N PHE A 179 9.89 -5.90 -8.85
CA PHE A 179 8.66 -5.10 -8.88
C PHE A 179 8.71 -3.97 -9.92
N GLN A 180 9.83 -3.28 -10.06
CA GLN A 180 10.00 -2.29 -11.14
C GLN A 180 9.85 -2.92 -12.53
N MET A 181 10.47 -4.09 -12.77
CA MET A 181 10.34 -4.83 -14.02
C MET A 181 8.90 -5.31 -14.21
N PHE A 182 8.23 -5.70 -13.15
CA PHE A 182 6.84 -6.12 -13.14
C PHE A 182 5.91 -4.98 -13.58
N ASP A 183 5.99 -3.80 -12.96
CA ASP A 183 5.21 -2.62 -13.39
C ASP A 183 5.43 -2.29 -14.87
N ARG A 184 6.66 -2.40 -15.32
CA ARG A 184 7.02 -2.22 -16.72
C ARG A 184 6.43 -3.28 -17.65
N ALA A 185 6.28 -4.51 -17.16
CA ALA A 185 5.59 -5.57 -17.90
C ALA A 185 4.08 -5.33 -17.91
N CYS A 186 3.50 -4.87 -16.79
CA CYS A 186 2.08 -4.58 -16.68
C CYS A 186 1.63 -3.45 -17.63
N TYR A 187 2.35 -2.33 -17.66
CA TYR A 187 1.85 -1.07 -18.22
C TYR A 187 2.77 -0.43 -19.26
N GLY A 188 3.94 -1.00 -19.50
CA GLY A 188 4.94 -0.46 -20.41
C GLY A 188 5.63 0.82 -19.90
N PRO A 189 6.73 1.24 -20.55
CA PRO A 189 7.52 2.40 -20.10
C PRO A 189 6.89 3.76 -20.48
N SER A 190 5.97 3.79 -21.43
CA SER A 190 5.30 5.00 -21.90
C SER A 190 4.28 5.53 -20.90
N HIS A 191 3.57 4.65 -20.20
CA HIS A 191 2.60 5.03 -19.18
C HIS A 191 3.28 5.26 -17.82
N ALA A 192 2.77 6.22 -17.03
CA ALA A 192 3.31 6.56 -15.71
C ALA A 192 3.26 5.37 -14.73
N ALA A 193 2.24 4.52 -14.81
CA ALA A 193 2.11 3.32 -13.98
C ALA A 193 3.27 2.32 -14.15
N GLY A 194 3.91 2.27 -15.33
CA GLY A 194 5.07 1.42 -15.59
C GLY A 194 6.42 2.06 -15.23
N ARG A 195 6.42 3.26 -14.62
CA ARG A 195 7.62 3.99 -14.21
C ARG A 195 7.82 3.92 -12.69
N PRO A 196 9.06 3.92 -12.20
CA PRO A 196 9.32 3.90 -10.76
C PRO A 196 8.94 5.22 -10.08
N ILE A 197 8.55 5.16 -8.81
CA ILE A 197 8.24 6.33 -7.98
C ILE A 197 9.49 7.19 -7.78
N ILE A 198 10.62 6.57 -7.51
CA ILE A 198 11.91 7.25 -7.33
C ILE A 198 12.38 7.98 -8.61
N GLY A 199 11.78 7.70 -9.77
CA GLY A 199 12.08 8.37 -11.03
C GLY A 199 13.27 7.80 -11.79
N THR A 200 14.07 8.67 -12.39
CA THR A 200 15.31 8.31 -13.11
C THR A 200 16.47 9.19 -12.64
N ARG A 201 17.71 8.63 -12.59
CA ARG A 201 18.91 9.39 -12.22
C ARG A 201 19.08 10.65 -13.08
N ALA A 202 18.74 10.58 -14.38
CA ALA A 202 18.85 11.73 -15.28
C ALA A 202 17.88 12.86 -14.88
N ASN A 203 16.66 12.52 -14.49
CA ASN A 203 15.68 13.51 -14.01
C ASN A 203 16.12 14.10 -12.65
N ILE A 204 16.52 13.27 -11.69
CA ILE A 204 16.97 13.70 -10.35
C ILE A 204 18.11 14.70 -10.46
N ARG A 205 19.09 14.44 -11.35
CA ARG A 205 20.23 15.34 -11.59
C ARG A 205 19.83 16.67 -12.24
N ARG A 206 18.76 16.68 -13.00
CA ARG A 206 18.30 17.84 -13.77
C ARG A 206 17.37 18.77 -13.00
N PHE A 207 16.57 18.23 -12.06
CA PHE A 207 15.62 19.05 -11.34
C PHE A 207 16.29 20.21 -10.62
N ASP A 208 15.73 21.39 -10.78
CA ASP A 208 16.13 22.58 -10.04
C ASP A 208 14.99 23.08 -9.12
N ARG A 209 15.28 24.10 -8.35
CA ARG A 209 14.30 24.69 -7.43
C ARG A 209 13.05 25.18 -8.17
N ALA A 210 13.20 25.72 -9.38
CA ALA A 210 12.07 26.21 -10.18
C ALA A 210 11.14 25.07 -10.63
N ASP A 211 11.69 23.93 -11.02
CA ASP A 211 10.91 22.72 -11.35
C ASP A 211 10.04 22.27 -10.15
N LEU A 212 10.63 22.24 -8.93
CA LEU A 212 9.96 21.82 -7.70
C LEU A 212 8.84 22.79 -7.31
N LEU A 213 9.12 24.10 -7.32
CA LEU A 213 8.12 25.13 -7.03
C LEU A 213 6.96 25.07 -8.05
N ALA A 214 7.26 24.99 -9.34
CA ALA A 214 6.23 24.91 -10.39
C ALA A 214 5.39 23.63 -10.25
N TYR A 215 6.01 22.51 -9.86
CA TYR A 215 5.30 21.28 -9.60
C TYR A 215 4.37 21.41 -8.39
N ALA A 216 4.88 21.83 -7.24
CA ALA A 216 4.09 21.99 -6.03
C ALA A 216 2.92 22.99 -6.23
N GLN A 217 3.16 24.14 -6.82
CA GLN A 217 2.13 25.14 -7.11
C GLN A 217 1.00 24.61 -7.99
N ARG A 218 1.32 23.74 -8.95
CA ARG A 218 0.34 23.16 -9.86
C ARG A 218 -0.45 22.01 -9.22
N GLN A 219 0.22 21.18 -8.41
CA GLN A 219 -0.36 19.93 -7.91
C GLN A 219 -1.00 20.08 -6.53
N TYR A 220 -0.44 20.94 -5.66
CA TYR A 220 -0.85 21.09 -4.28
C TYR A 220 -1.93 22.17 -4.18
N THR A 221 -3.14 21.80 -4.57
CA THR A 221 -4.31 22.70 -4.61
C THR A 221 -5.48 22.09 -3.84
N ALA A 222 -6.38 22.91 -3.32
CA ALA A 222 -7.43 22.50 -2.40
C ALA A 222 -8.32 21.37 -2.94
N SER A 223 -8.62 21.36 -4.26
CA SER A 223 -9.37 20.26 -4.90
C SER A 223 -8.65 18.91 -4.90
N ASN A 224 -7.34 18.90 -4.64
CA ASN A 224 -6.49 17.71 -4.62
C ASN A 224 -6.03 17.33 -3.21
N VAL A 225 -6.46 18.08 -2.18
CA VAL A 225 -5.99 17.89 -0.81
C VAL A 225 -7.11 17.43 0.10
N ILE A 226 -6.79 16.49 0.98
CA ILE A 226 -7.60 16.08 2.12
C ILE A 226 -6.76 16.26 3.37
N VAL A 227 -7.23 17.07 4.33
CA VAL A 227 -6.66 17.12 5.67
C VAL A 227 -7.49 16.19 6.55
N ALA A 228 -6.85 15.19 7.12
CA ALA A 228 -7.52 14.08 7.79
C ALA A 228 -6.92 13.83 9.18
N ALA A 229 -7.79 13.73 10.20
CA ALA A 229 -7.39 13.43 11.56
C ALA A 229 -8.15 12.21 12.12
N ALA A 230 -7.46 11.33 12.87
CA ALA A 230 -8.07 10.19 13.56
C ALA A 230 -7.50 10.04 14.97
N GLY A 231 -8.36 9.86 15.94
CA GLY A 231 -8.04 9.78 17.37
C GLY A 231 -9.06 10.53 18.20
N PRO A 232 -8.82 10.78 19.50
CA PRO A 232 -9.63 11.66 20.30
C PRO A 232 -9.50 13.09 19.76
N LEU A 233 -10.58 13.65 19.23
CA LEU A 233 -10.52 14.99 18.63
C LEU A 233 -11.84 15.78 18.79
N ASP A 234 -11.71 17.10 18.94
CA ASP A 234 -12.79 18.04 18.77
C ASP A 234 -12.82 18.49 17.29
N PHE A 235 -13.89 18.10 16.59
CA PHE A 235 -14.03 18.42 15.18
C PHE A 235 -14.06 19.92 14.91
N ASP A 236 -14.73 20.72 15.74
CA ASP A 236 -14.89 22.15 15.49
C ASP A 236 -13.55 22.88 15.72
N ALA A 237 -12.74 22.44 16.70
CA ALA A 237 -11.39 22.92 16.89
C ALA A 237 -10.48 22.54 15.72
N PHE A 238 -10.55 21.29 15.26
CA PHE A 238 -9.83 20.81 14.09
C PHE A 238 -10.20 21.57 12.82
N ALA A 239 -11.49 21.80 12.58
CA ALA A 239 -11.97 22.56 11.42
C ALA A 239 -11.49 24.00 11.44
N ARG A 240 -11.57 24.67 12.59
CA ARG A 240 -11.06 26.06 12.74
C ARG A 240 -9.56 26.16 12.50
N ALA A 241 -8.78 25.22 13.06
CA ALA A 241 -7.34 25.17 12.84
C ALA A 241 -7.00 24.96 11.36
N SER A 242 -7.70 24.03 10.70
CA SER A 242 -7.52 23.73 9.29
C SER A 242 -7.92 24.90 8.38
N GLU A 243 -9.06 25.58 8.65
CA GLU A 243 -9.47 26.78 7.92
C GLU A 243 -8.42 27.88 8.05
N SER A 244 -7.94 28.14 9.28
CA SER A 244 -6.90 29.15 9.52
C SER A 244 -5.61 28.85 8.76
N ALA A 245 -5.21 27.57 8.70
CA ALA A 245 -3.91 27.18 8.13
C ALA A 245 -3.95 27.01 6.60
N PHE A 246 -5.08 26.54 6.03
CA PHE A 246 -5.19 26.17 4.61
C PHE A 246 -6.06 27.11 3.77
N SER A 247 -6.68 28.15 4.33
CA SER A 247 -7.59 29.06 3.60
C SER A 247 -6.91 29.75 2.40
N ALA A 248 -5.61 30.00 2.48
CA ALA A 248 -4.83 30.61 1.40
C ALA A 248 -4.48 29.63 0.26
N MET A 249 -4.73 28.33 0.43
CA MET A 249 -4.43 27.34 -0.62
C MET A 249 -5.32 27.61 -1.84
N PRO A 250 -4.75 27.72 -3.06
CA PRO A 250 -5.55 27.90 -4.28
C PRO A 250 -6.53 26.75 -4.50
N ALA A 251 -7.74 27.04 -4.97
CA ALA A 251 -8.76 26.01 -5.24
C ALA A 251 -8.27 24.95 -6.25
N GLY A 252 -7.68 25.40 -7.36
CA GLY A 252 -7.12 24.54 -8.39
C GLY A 252 -8.15 23.71 -9.14
N ALA A 253 -7.67 22.77 -9.96
CA ALA A 253 -8.47 21.77 -10.65
C ALA A 253 -8.07 20.34 -10.17
N PRO A 254 -8.98 19.35 -10.25
CA PRO A 254 -8.65 17.96 -9.92
C PRO A 254 -7.50 17.43 -10.77
N ASN A 255 -6.51 16.79 -10.14
CA ASN A 255 -5.45 16.06 -10.83
C ASN A 255 -6.04 14.78 -11.45
N LEU A 256 -6.09 14.74 -12.78
CA LEU A 256 -6.64 13.62 -13.53
C LEU A 256 -5.52 12.80 -14.17
N VAL A 257 -5.67 11.49 -14.11
CA VAL A 257 -4.75 10.53 -14.71
C VAL A 257 -5.54 9.62 -15.64
N THR A 258 -4.95 9.32 -16.80
CA THR A 258 -5.52 8.33 -17.73
C THR A 258 -5.32 6.93 -17.17
N ALA A 259 -6.33 6.08 -17.28
CA ALA A 259 -6.22 4.69 -16.85
C ALA A 259 -5.15 3.94 -17.68
N PRO A 260 -4.29 3.15 -17.04
CA PRO A 260 -3.30 2.35 -17.73
C PRO A 260 -3.95 1.20 -18.50
N VAL A 261 -3.35 0.83 -19.63
CA VAL A 261 -3.75 -0.37 -20.37
C VAL A 261 -2.79 -1.49 -20.00
N TRP A 262 -3.34 -2.63 -19.60
CA TRP A 262 -2.56 -3.81 -19.28
C TRP A 262 -1.90 -4.37 -20.56
N GLN A 263 -0.60 -4.64 -20.48
CA GLN A 263 0.20 -5.16 -21.60
C GLN A 263 0.61 -6.61 -21.42
N GLY A 264 1.08 -6.97 -20.21
CA GLY A 264 1.66 -8.27 -19.95
C GLY A 264 3.06 -8.47 -20.55
N GLY A 265 3.53 -9.73 -20.47
CA GLY A 265 4.81 -10.12 -21.04
C GLY A 265 5.92 -10.27 -20.00
N LEU A 266 7.11 -10.67 -20.46
CA LEU A 266 8.25 -11.01 -19.62
C LEU A 266 9.29 -9.87 -19.60
N LYS A 267 9.75 -9.51 -18.41
CA LYS A 267 10.93 -8.66 -18.17
C LYS A 267 11.93 -9.38 -17.28
N THR A 268 13.21 -9.27 -17.59
CA THR A 268 14.25 -9.93 -16.78
C THR A 268 15.43 -9.02 -16.56
N ARG A 269 16.05 -9.07 -15.37
CA ARG A 269 17.30 -8.39 -15.05
C ARG A 269 18.22 -9.32 -14.24
N SER A 270 19.32 -9.73 -14.85
CA SER A 270 20.36 -10.44 -14.13
C SER A 270 21.20 -9.45 -13.31
N MET A 271 21.43 -9.76 -12.05
CA MET A 271 22.16 -8.93 -11.10
C MET A 271 23.36 -9.74 -10.55
N ALA A 272 24.56 -9.22 -10.76
CA ALA A 272 25.78 -9.89 -10.29
C ALA A 272 25.81 -9.94 -8.75
N GLY A 273 26.25 -11.07 -8.20
CA GLY A 273 26.33 -11.25 -6.75
C GLY A 273 25.02 -11.62 -6.05
N SER A 274 23.88 -11.62 -6.76
CA SER A 274 22.61 -12.08 -6.17
C SER A 274 22.62 -13.60 -5.99
N GLY A 275 22.34 -14.05 -4.76
CA GLY A 275 22.22 -15.48 -4.43
C GLY A 275 20.85 -16.08 -4.76
N GLN A 276 19.86 -15.25 -5.12
CA GLN A 276 18.47 -15.67 -5.34
C GLN A 276 17.93 -15.15 -6.67
N CYS A 277 16.87 -15.83 -7.15
CA CYS A 277 16.00 -15.36 -8.22
C CYS A 277 14.70 -14.86 -7.61
N GLN A 278 14.41 -13.59 -7.77
CA GLN A 278 13.14 -12.99 -7.43
C GLN A 278 12.19 -13.14 -8.62
N ALA A 279 11.03 -13.71 -8.39
CA ALA A 279 9.99 -13.87 -9.39
C ALA A 279 8.72 -13.12 -8.94
N VAL A 280 8.17 -12.29 -9.83
CA VAL A 280 6.89 -11.63 -9.66
C VAL A 280 6.05 -11.95 -10.88
N LEU A 281 4.90 -12.56 -10.63
CA LEU A 281 3.90 -12.89 -11.64
C LEU A 281 2.63 -12.10 -11.34
N GLY A 282 2.01 -11.52 -12.32
CA GLY A 282 0.77 -10.81 -12.08
C GLY A 282 -0.16 -10.78 -13.27
N PHE A 283 -1.38 -10.43 -12.94
CA PHE A 283 -2.52 -10.44 -13.84
C PHE A 283 -3.35 -9.17 -13.59
N ALA A 284 -4.02 -8.70 -14.65
CA ALA A 284 -4.93 -7.58 -14.51
C ALA A 284 -6.08 -7.91 -13.56
N ALA A 285 -6.34 -7.01 -12.62
CA ALA A 285 -7.48 -7.05 -11.72
C ALA A 285 -8.35 -5.80 -11.88
N PRO A 286 -9.63 -5.84 -11.49
CA PRO A 286 -10.50 -4.67 -11.51
C PRO A 286 -10.00 -3.55 -10.59
N ALA A 287 -10.34 -2.30 -10.94
CA ALA A 287 -10.08 -1.14 -10.10
C ALA A 287 -11.04 -1.09 -8.89
N MET A 288 -10.77 -0.20 -7.93
CA MET A 288 -11.51 -0.07 -6.68
C MET A 288 -13.01 0.26 -6.86
N ASN A 289 -13.36 0.92 -7.95
CA ASN A 289 -14.75 1.29 -8.27
C ASN A 289 -15.58 0.17 -8.92
N ASP A 290 -14.97 -0.98 -9.22
CA ASP A 290 -15.64 -2.17 -9.74
C ASP A 290 -15.76 -3.21 -8.61
N ASP A 291 -16.98 -3.50 -8.16
CA ASP A 291 -17.25 -4.42 -7.03
C ASP A 291 -16.67 -5.84 -7.27
N THR A 292 -16.39 -6.23 -8.51
CA THR A 292 -15.77 -7.54 -8.82
C THR A 292 -14.34 -7.65 -8.30
N HIS A 293 -13.68 -6.55 -7.88
CA HIS A 293 -12.37 -6.60 -7.23
C HIS A 293 -12.39 -7.44 -5.95
N LEU A 294 -13.53 -7.53 -5.23
CA LEU A 294 -13.62 -8.31 -3.99
C LEU A 294 -13.41 -9.81 -4.22
N ALA A 295 -13.85 -10.34 -5.36
CA ALA A 295 -13.56 -11.73 -5.73
C ALA A 295 -12.05 -11.95 -5.95
N HIS A 296 -11.34 -10.98 -6.55
CA HIS A 296 -9.88 -11.04 -6.71
C HIS A 296 -9.15 -10.95 -5.36
N VAL A 297 -9.57 -10.06 -4.46
CA VAL A 297 -9.04 -9.97 -3.09
C VAL A 297 -9.23 -11.29 -2.34
N LEU A 298 -10.40 -11.90 -2.44
CA LEU A 298 -10.68 -13.17 -1.78
C LEU A 298 -9.91 -14.34 -2.41
N ALA A 299 -9.77 -14.36 -3.75
CA ALA A 299 -8.97 -15.36 -4.47
C ALA A 299 -7.48 -15.29 -4.07
N ALA A 300 -6.91 -14.09 -3.98
CA ALA A 300 -5.53 -13.91 -3.54
C ALA A 300 -5.32 -14.38 -2.08
N ALA A 301 -6.25 -14.04 -1.19
CA ALA A 301 -6.20 -14.48 0.20
C ALA A 301 -6.40 -16.01 0.34
N LEU A 302 -7.26 -16.61 -0.46
CA LEU A 302 -7.42 -18.07 -0.52
C LEU A 302 -6.10 -18.74 -0.91
N LEU A 303 -5.45 -18.22 -1.96
CA LEU A 303 -4.23 -18.80 -2.50
C LEU A 303 -3.01 -18.59 -1.59
N GLY A 304 -2.82 -17.38 -1.04
CA GLY A 304 -1.55 -16.98 -0.44
C GLY A 304 -1.59 -16.47 1.00
N GLU A 305 -2.76 -16.27 1.65
CA GLU A 305 -2.77 -15.70 3.00
C GLU A 305 -2.73 -16.78 4.09
N GLY A 306 -1.71 -16.70 4.95
CA GLY A 306 -1.49 -17.61 6.08
C GLY A 306 -0.67 -18.83 5.73
N MET A 307 -0.03 -19.41 6.76
CA MET A 307 0.90 -20.54 6.63
C MET A 307 0.28 -21.82 6.04
N SER A 308 -1.04 -21.98 6.17
CA SER A 308 -1.78 -23.12 5.60
C SER A 308 -2.42 -22.80 4.24
N SER A 309 -2.00 -21.71 3.58
CA SER A 309 -2.49 -21.39 2.24
C SER A 309 -1.93 -22.36 1.20
N PRO A 310 -2.66 -22.64 0.11
CA PRO A 310 -2.19 -23.57 -0.94
C PRO A 310 -0.81 -23.20 -1.49
N LEU A 311 -0.52 -21.90 -1.64
CA LEU A 311 0.75 -21.42 -2.14
C LEU A 311 1.90 -21.73 -1.17
N LEU A 312 1.75 -21.42 0.13
CA LEU A 312 2.79 -21.69 1.11
C LEU A 312 2.95 -23.20 1.36
N ASP A 313 1.84 -23.95 1.46
CA ASP A 313 1.89 -25.41 1.64
C ASP A 313 2.65 -26.10 0.49
N GLU A 314 2.31 -25.79 -0.75
CA GLU A 314 2.93 -26.45 -1.91
C GLU A 314 4.37 -25.98 -2.15
N ILE A 315 4.60 -24.66 -2.15
CA ILE A 315 5.90 -24.07 -2.52
C ILE A 315 6.93 -24.23 -1.40
N ARG A 316 6.53 -23.92 -0.16
CA ARG A 316 7.46 -23.88 0.97
C ARG A 316 7.49 -25.21 1.72
N GLU A 317 6.34 -25.70 2.18
CA GLU A 317 6.31 -26.81 3.13
C GLU A 317 6.56 -28.16 2.42
N ARG A 318 5.93 -28.40 1.28
CA ARG A 318 6.06 -29.70 0.56
C ARG A 318 7.29 -29.77 -0.32
N ARG A 319 7.60 -28.69 -1.04
CA ARG A 319 8.69 -28.72 -2.05
C ARG A 319 9.94 -27.96 -1.64
N GLY A 320 9.88 -27.08 -0.64
CA GLY A 320 11.03 -26.26 -0.23
C GLY A 320 11.60 -25.37 -1.34
N LEU A 321 10.76 -24.91 -2.27
CA LEU A 321 11.19 -24.14 -3.45
C LEU A 321 11.51 -22.70 -3.13
N ALA A 322 10.83 -22.12 -2.14
CA ALA A 322 11.04 -20.72 -1.74
C ALA A 322 10.82 -20.56 -0.24
N TYR A 323 11.68 -19.78 0.40
CA TYR A 323 11.49 -19.39 1.82
C TYR A 323 10.36 -18.38 1.96
N HIS A 324 10.31 -17.40 1.03
CA HIS A 324 9.26 -16.41 0.95
C HIS A 324 8.47 -16.55 -0.34
N THR A 325 7.16 -16.61 -0.21
CA THR A 325 6.21 -16.49 -1.32
C THR A 325 4.92 -15.89 -0.80
N ALA A 326 4.28 -15.07 -1.60
CA ALA A 326 3.03 -14.42 -1.25
C ALA A 326 2.10 -14.29 -2.46
N CYS A 327 0.82 -14.18 -2.19
CA CYS A 327 -0.19 -13.79 -3.17
C CYS A 327 -1.02 -12.65 -2.60
N THR A 328 -1.06 -11.53 -3.32
CA THR A 328 -1.75 -10.30 -2.92
C THR A 328 -2.50 -9.69 -4.08
N THR A 329 -3.32 -8.70 -3.78
CA THR A 329 -3.88 -7.78 -4.78
C THR A 329 -3.48 -6.36 -4.44
N ASP A 330 -3.10 -5.60 -5.46
CA ASP A 330 -2.97 -4.15 -5.41
C ASP A 330 -4.14 -3.56 -6.19
N ILE A 331 -5.11 -2.95 -5.47
CA ILE A 331 -6.35 -2.43 -6.04
C ILE A 331 -6.32 -0.91 -5.98
N GLY A 332 -5.85 -0.33 -7.05
CA GLY A 332 -5.77 1.13 -7.19
C GLY A 332 -7.06 1.77 -7.73
N PRO A 333 -7.05 3.11 -7.87
CA PRO A 333 -8.20 3.87 -8.36
C PRO A 333 -8.54 3.62 -9.84
N LEU A 334 -7.55 3.26 -10.66
CA LEU A 334 -7.68 3.18 -12.11
C LEU A 334 -7.47 1.78 -12.68
N ALA A 335 -6.79 0.92 -11.95
CA ALA A 335 -6.50 -0.46 -12.30
C ALA A 335 -6.17 -1.26 -11.04
N GLY A 336 -6.27 -2.58 -11.13
CA GLY A 336 -5.80 -3.50 -10.10
C GLY A 336 -4.80 -4.50 -10.67
N GLN A 337 -4.05 -5.11 -9.76
CA GLN A 337 -3.11 -6.19 -10.02
C GLN A 337 -3.42 -7.36 -9.07
N PHE A 338 -3.39 -8.57 -9.60
CA PHE A 338 -3.33 -9.81 -8.82
C PHE A 338 -1.88 -10.29 -8.91
N VAL A 339 -1.17 -10.38 -7.78
CA VAL A 339 0.28 -10.54 -7.76
C VAL A 339 0.66 -11.78 -6.97
N ILE A 340 1.53 -12.60 -7.55
CA ILE A 340 2.20 -13.71 -6.89
C ILE A 340 3.69 -13.44 -6.95
N GLU A 341 4.34 -13.47 -5.79
CA GLU A 341 5.78 -13.26 -5.69
C GLU A 341 6.47 -14.40 -4.96
N GLY A 342 7.75 -14.55 -5.22
CA GLY A 342 8.59 -15.49 -4.49
C GLY A 342 10.07 -15.30 -4.71
N SER A 343 10.82 -15.64 -3.65
CA SER A 343 12.27 -15.60 -3.60
C SER A 343 12.80 -17.04 -3.55
N THR A 344 13.47 -17.48 -4.60
CA THR A 344 13.88 -18.89 -4.79
C THR A 344 15.35 -19.00 -5.13
N ALA A 345 15.95 -20.15 -4.80
CA ALA A 345 17.29 -20.46 -5.29
C ALA A 345 17.29 -20.54 -6.83
N PRO A 346 18.34 -20.07 -7.52
CA PRO A 346 18.37 -20.09 -8.99
C PRO A 346 18.11 -21.47 -9.59
N ALA A 347 18.60 -22.53 -8.93
CA ALA A 347 18.40 -23.91 -9.37
C ALA A 347 16.92 -24.35 -9.36
N GLN A 348 16.09 -23.74 -8.52
CA GLN A 348 14.68 -24.09 -8.28
C GLN A 348 13.70 -23.14 -9.00
N ALA A 349 14.19 -22.06 -9.62
CA ALA A 349 13.34 -21.01 -10.20
C ALA A 349 12.38 -21.54 -11.30
N GLU A 350 12.80 -22.47 -12.12
CA GLU A 350 11.95 -23.11 -13.13
C GLU A 350 10.82 -23.93 -12.48
N GLU A 351 11.17 -24.72 -11.46
CA GLU A 351 10.21 -25.55 -10.74
C GLU A 351 9.21 -24.69 -9.96
N PHE A 352 9.67 -23.59 -9.33
CA PHE A 352 8.81 -22.61 -8.67
C PHE A 352 7.73 -22.07 -9.64
N LEU A 353 8.14 -21.61 -10.82
CA LEU A 353 7.21 -21.09 -11.84
C LEU A 353 6.20 -22.16 -12.28
N THR A 354 6.66 -23.40 -12.45
CA THR A 354 5.80 -24.53 -12.84
C THR A 354 4.79 -24.88 -11.76
N ALA A 355 5.22 -24.86 -10.49
CA ALA A 355 4.34 -25.14 -9.36
C ALA A 355 3.26 -24.05 -9.17
N VAL A 356 3.63 -22.77 -9.36
CA VAL A 356 2.67 -21.66 -9.33
C VAL A 356 1.62 -21.81 -10.42
N GLU A 357 2.02 -22.13 -11.67
CA GLU A 357 1.05 -22.36 -12.75
C GLU A 357 0.13 -23.53 -12.44
N ALA A 358 0.66 -24.64 -11.94
CA ALA A 358 -0.13 -25.83 -11.58
C ALA A 358 -1.18 -25.48 -10.51
N LEU A 359 -0.82 -24.70 -9.49
CA LEU A 359 -1.75 -24.21 -8.46
C LEU A 359 -2.87 -23.35 -9.06
N LEU A 360 -2.55 -22.41 -9.96
CA LEU A 360 -3.55 -21.58 -10.61
C LEU A 360 -4.52 -22.41 -11.45
N ARG A 361 -4.01 -23.36 -12.24
CA ARG A 361 -4.84 -24.29 -13.04
C ARG A 361 -5.72 -25.18 -12.14
N GLN A 362 -5.17 -25.71 -11.06
CA GLN A 362 -5.94 -26.50 -10.09
C GLN A 362 -7.13 -25.73 -9.53
N HIS A 363 -6.97 -24.42 -9.23
CA HIS A 363 -8.08 -23.60 -8.70
C HIS A 363 -9.06 -23.14 -9.79
N ALA A 364 -8.62 -23.02 -11.04
CA ALA A 364 -9.48 -22.72 -12.19
C ALA A 364 -10.36 -23.91 -12.59
N ASP A 365 -9.75 -25.11 -12.69
CA ASP A 365 -10.39 -26.33 -13.18
C ASP A 365 -11.14 -27.10 -12.07
N GLY A 366 -10.63 -27.01 -10.84
CA GLY A 366 -11.15 -27.70 -9.67
C GLY A 366 -12.24 -26.94 -8.93
N GLY A 367 -12.73 -27.55 -7.88
CA GLY A 367 -13.63 -26.88 -6.92
C GLY A 367 -12.85 -26.00 -5.93
N ILE A 368 -13.40 -24.85 -5.59
CA ILE A 368 -12.89 -24.06 -4.48
C ILE A 368 -13.27 -24.74 -3.17
N ASP A 369 -12.26 -25.11 -2.38
CA ASP A 369 -12.47 -25.73 -1.06
C ASP A 369 -13.21 -24.77 -0.11
N ALA A 370 -14.33 -25.26 0.46
CA ALA A 370 -15.17 -24.46 1.36
C ALA A 370 -14.44 -24.08 2.66
N VAL A 371 -13.53 -24.94 3.16
CA VAL A 371 -12.75 -24.70 4.37
C VAL A 371 -11.72 -23.59 4.10
N GLY A 372 -10.98 -23.69 2.98
CA GLY A 372 -10.03 -22.69 2.53
C GLY A 372 -10.69 -21.34 2.28
N LEU A 373 -11.84 -21.34 1.61
CA LEU A 373 -12.62 -20.10 1.37
C LEU A 373 -13.09 -19.46 2.69
N GLY A 374 -13.60 -20.27 3.63
CA GLY A 374 -14.00 -19.80 4.96
C GLY A 374 -12.82 -19.22 5.75
N ARG A 375 -11.64 -19.85 5.67
CA ARG A 375 -10.39 -19.36 6.24
C ARG A 375 -10.01 -17.99 5.67
N ALA A 376 -9.95 -17.86 4.34
CA ALA A 376 -9.58 -16.63 3.66
C ALA A 376 -10.51 -15.47 4.03
N ARG A 377 -11.84 -15.70 4.07
CA ARG A 377 -12.81 -14.69 4.54
C ARG A 377 -12.54 -14.24 5.96
N LYS A 378 -12.27 -15.17 6.89
CA LYS A 378 -11.98 -14.83 8.30
C LYS A 378 -10.70 -13.99 8.41
N GLN A 379 -9.64 -14.35 7.68
CA GLN A 379 -8.37 -13.63 7.68
C GLN A 379 -8.55 -12.21 7.14
N LEU A 380 -9.24 -12.04 6.00
CA LEU A 380 -9.57 -10.72 5.45
C LEU A 380 -10.42 -9.89 6.39
N THR A 381 -11.43 -10.51 7.02
CA THR A 381 -12.28 -9.83 8.01
C THR A 381 -11.45 -9.30 9.19
N VAL A 382 -10.61 -10.15 9.77
CA VAL A 382 -9.76 -9.76 10.91
C VAL A 382 -8.75 -8.68 10.48
N ARG A 383 -8.15 -8.80 9.30
CA ARG A 383 -7.24 -7.81 8.76
C ARG A 383 -7.92 -6.44 8.58
N ALA A 384 -9.14 -6.43 8.01
CA ALA A 384 -9.92 -5.20 7.84
C ALA A 384 -10.30 -4.58 9.19
N LEU A 385 -10.77 -5.36 10.16
CA LEU A 385 -11.10 -4.86 11.49
C LEU A 385 -9.88 -4.28 12.21
N ARG A 386 -8.73 -4.94 12.14
CA ARG A 386 -7.48 -4.42 12.71
C ARG A 386 -7.00 -3.13 12.04
N ALA A 387 -7.22 -2.98 10.73
CA ALA A 387 -6.90 -1.72 10.04
C ALA A 387 -7.79 -0.57 10.54
N LEU A 388 -9.07 -0.83 10.84
CA LEU A 388 -10.00 0.15 11.41
C LEU A 388 -9.62 0.60 12.83
N GLU A 389 -8.84 -0.19 13.57
CA GLU A 389 -8.34 0.14 14.91
C GLU A 389 -7.08 1.00 14.88
N GLN A 390 -6.41 1.13 13.73
CA GLN A 390 -5.17 1.89 13.55
C GLN A 390 -5.48 3.24 12.90
N PRO A 391 -5.27 4.38 13.61
CA PRO A 391 -5.63 5.70 13.10
C PRO A 391 -5.02 6.01 11.73
N SER A 392 -3.71 5.86 11.58
CA SER A 392 -2.99 6.15 10.33
C SER A 392 -3.51 5.31 9.13
N ARG A 393 -3.67 3.99 9.31
CA ARG A 393 -4.20 3.11 8.24
C ARG A 393 -5.63 3.44 7.87
N ARG A 394 -6.42 3.85 8.86
CA ARG A 394 -7.80 4.24 8.65
C ARG A 394 -7.90 5.53 7.85
N LEU A 395 -7.01 6.51 8.15
CA LEU A 395 -6.91 7.74 7.38
C LEU A 395 -6.48 7.48 5.94
N GLU A 396 -5.48 6.63 5.74
CA GLU A 396 -4.99 6.23 4.42
C GLU A 396 -6.10 5.62 3.56
N SER A 397 -6.78 4.58 4.07
CA SER A 397 -7.88 3.94 3.36
C SER A 397 -9.02 4.91 3.06
N ALA A 398 -9.37 5.78 4.00
CA ALA A 398 -10.44 6.76 3.82
C ALA A 398 -10.07 7.84 2.78
N ALA A 399 -8.82 8.30 2.76
CA ALA A 399 -8.32 9.24 1.76
C ALA A 399 -8.37 8.62 0.35
N GLN A 400 -7.92 7.38 0.20
CA GLN A 400 -7.99 6.64 -1.07
C GLN A 400 -9.44 6.46 -1.55
N GLU A 401 -10.38 6.12 -0.65
CA GLU A 401 -11.81 6.05 -0.99
C GLU A 401 -12.35 7.41 -1.44
N LEU A 402 -12.05 8.48 -0.72
CA LEU A 402 -12.49 9.82 -1.09
C LEU A 402 -11.90 10.30 -2.42
N PHE A 403 -10.65 9.97 -2.71
CA PHE A 403 -10.03 10.30 -4.00
C PHE A 403 -10.60 9.48 -5.15
N THR A 404 -10.96 8.23 -4.92
CA THR A 404 -11.39 7.28 -5.96
C THR A 404 -12.89 7.31 -6.17
N LEU A 405 -13.66 7.23 -5.09
CA LEU A 405 -15.12 7.05 -5.10
C LEU A 405 -15.86 8.37 -4.84
N GLY A 406 -15.20 9.37 -4.25
CA GLY A 406 -15.80 10.61 -3.81
C GLY A 406 -16.58 10.50 -2.49
N HIS A 407 -16.71 9.32 -1.92
CA HIS A 407 -17.41 9.04 -0.67
C HIS A 407 -16.71 7.91 0.11
N LEU A 408 -16.98 7.81 1.39
CA LEU A 408 -16.52 6.71 2.24
C LEU A 408 -17.48 5.53 2.15
N ARG A 409 -16.93 4.31 2.12
CA ARG A 409 -17.70 3.08 2.23
C ARG A 409 -17.95 2.75 3.69
N GLU A 410 -19.14 2.27 3.98
CA GLU A 410 -19.47 1.76 5.31
C GLU A 410 -18.75 0.42 5.52
N PRO A 411 -17.92 0.26 6.58
CA PRO A 411 -17.15 -0.96 6.80
C PRO A 411 -18.00 -2.23 6.87
N GLN A 412 -19.18 -2.16 7.49
CA GLN A 412 -20.08 -3.30 7.57
C GLN A 412 -20.62 -3.72 6.20
N GLN A 413 -20.90 -2.76 5.30
CA GLN A 413 -21.36 -3.05 3.94
C GLN A 413 -20.24 -3.69 3.12
N TRP A 414 -19.02 -3.20 3.25
CA TRP A 414 -17.84 -3.81 2.60
C TRP A 414 -17.63 -5.25 3.09
N LEU A 415 -17.68 -5.49 4.40
CA LEU A 415 -17.56 -6.83 4.98
C LEU A 415 -18.70 -7.74 4.51
N ALA A 416 -19.94 -7.23 4.44
CA ALA A 416 -21.08 -8.00 3.94
C ALA A 416 -20.89 -8.40 2.46
N LYS A 417 -20.43 -7.49 1.60
CA LYS A 417 -20.07 -7.79 0.20
C LYS A 417 -18.99 -8.84 0.11
N LEU A 418 -17.92 -8.73 0.91
CA LEU A 418 -16.86 -9.74 0.95
C LEU A 418 -17.39 -11.13 1.38
N GLN A 419 -18.27 -11.19 2.36
CA GLN A 419 -18.88 -12.44 2.81
C GLN A 419 -19.82 -13.05 1.75
N ALA A 420 -20.42 -12.22 0.91
CA ALA A 420 -21.33 -12.65 -0.16
C ALA A 420 -20.61 -13.23 -1.39
N VAL A 421 -19.31 -12.92 -1.59
CA VAL A 421 -18.55 -13.47 -2.72
C VAL A 421 -18.60 -15.01 -2.70
N THR A 422 -19.03 -15.62 -3.77
CA THR A 422 -19.24 -17.07 -3.89
C THR A 422 -17.98 -17.83 -4.30
N ALA A 423 -17.95 -19.13 -4.07
CA ALA A 423 -16.89 -20.01 -4.58
C ALA A 423 -16.83 -20.01 -6.12
N GLY A 424 -17.99 -19.84 -6.78
CA GLY A 424 -18.07 -19.73 -8.24
C GLY A 424 -17.35 -18.50 -8.76
N GLU A 425 -17.57 -17.32 -8.15
CA GLU A 425 -16.89 -16.07 -8.51
C GLU A 425 -15.38 -16.16 -8.28
N VAL A 426 -14.94 -16.77 -7.17
CA VAL A 426 -13.50 -17.00 -6.90
C VAL A 426 -12.88 -17.92 -7.95
N ARG A 427 -13.55 -19.01 -8.33
CA ARG A 427 -13.09 -19.90 -9.41
C ARG A 427 -13.00 -19.17 -10.75
N GLU A 428 -13.98 -18.33 -11.06
CA GLU A 428 -13.98 -17.52 -12.28
C GLU A 428 -12.79 -16.55 -12.33
N VAL A 429 -12.38 -15.99 -11.19
CA VAL A 429 -11.13 -15.21 -11.13
C VAL A 429 -9.96 -16.06 -11.61
N PHE A 430 -9.73 -17.25 -11.04
CA PHE A 430 -8.59 -18.10 -11.46
C PHE A 430 -8.69 -18.49 -12.94
N ALA A 431 -9.88 -18.78 -13.45
CA ALA A 431 -10.07 -19.05 -14.87
C ALA A 431 -9.69 -17.85 -15.76
N ARG A 432 -10.04 -16.61 -15.32
CA ARG A 432 -9.68 -15.38 -16.05
C ARG A 432 -8.19 -15.07 -16.00
N LEU A 433 -7.48 -15.43 -14.90
CA LEU A 433 -6.02 -15.27 -14.83
C LEU A 433 -5.30 -16.13 -15.88
N LEU A 434 -5.91 -17.22 -16.32
CA LEU A 434 -5.37 -18.15 -17.31
C LEU A 434 -5.88 -17.92 -18.73
N ASP A 435 -6.65 -16.84 -18.96
CA ASP A 435 -7.17 -16.49 -20.29
C ASP A 435 -6.02 -16.04 -21.20
N PRO A 436 -5.73 -16.73 -22.32
CA PRO A 436 -4.64 -16.36 -23.23
C PRO A 436 -4.79 -14.96 -23.84
N GLN A 437 -6.01 -14.40 -23.88
CA GLN A 437 -6.26 -13.04 -24.35
C GLN A 437 -5.87 -11.97 -23.32
N ARG A 438 -5.53 -12.37 -22.09
CA ARG A 438 -5.11 -11.52 -20.97
C ARG A 438 -3.72 -11.93 -20.50
N PRO A 439 -2.67 -11.52 -21.24
CA PRO A 439 -1.33 -12.02 -20.97
C PRO A 439 -0.87 -11.67 -19.55
N ALA A 440 -0.26 -12.61 -18.86
CA ALA A 440 0.38 -12.39 -17.59
C ALA A 440 1.57 -11.43 -17.74
N ALA A 441 1.82 -10.62 -16.72
CA ALA A 441 3.05 -9.86 -16.58
C ALA A 441 4.00 -10.66 -15.68
N ILE A 442 5.23 -10.89 -16.14
CA ILE A 442 6.21 -11.68 -15.39
C ILE A 442 7.51 -10.89 -15.30
N ALA A 443 8.07 -10.81 -14.11
CA ALA A 443 9.38 -10.24 -13.87
C ALA A 443 10.28 -11.23 -13.15
N LEU A 444 11.53 -11.34 -13.61
CA LEU A 444 12.58 -12.10 -12.94
C LEU A 444 13.80 -11.19 -12.72
N ALA A 445 14.26 -11.08 -11.48
CA ALA A 445 15.43 -10.29 -11.13
C ALA A 445 16.40 -11.07 -10.24
N GLY A 446 17.67 -10.64 -10.19
CA GLY A 446 18.71 -11.31 -9.43
C GLY A 446 19.48 -12.35 -10.24
N SER A 447 19.69 -13.54 -9.71
CA SER A 447 20.34 -14.64 -10.42
C SER A 447 19.28 -15.40 -11.25
N VAL A 448 19.13 -15.02 -12.53
CA VAL A 448 18.08 -15.51 -13.44
C VAL A 448 18.64 -16.57 -14.39
N PRO A 449 18.41 -17.89 -14.16
CA PRO A 449 18.87 -18.96 -15.05
C PRO A 449 18.16 -18.92 -16.42
N ALA A 450 18.86 -19.35 -17.47
CA ALA A 450 18.30 -19.43 -18.83
C ALA A 450 17.03 -20.30 -18.90
N ARG A 451 17.00 -21.42 -18.16
CA ARG A 451 15.83 -22.31 -18.09
C ARG A 451 14.62 -21.65 -17.42
N ALA A 452 14.82 -20.89 -16.34
CA ALA A 452 13.75 -20.15 -15.69
C ALA A 452 13.19 -19.04 -16.62
N ARG A 453 14.05 -18.37 -17.37
CA ARG A 453 13.64 -17.39 -18.40
C ARG A 453 12.84 -18.05 -19.52
N ALA A 454 13.30 -19.18 -20.02
CA ALA A 454 12.58 -19.93 -21.05
C ALA A 454 11.21 -20.42 -20.54
N ARG A 455 11.17 -20.94 -19.30
CA ARG A 455 9.91 -21.35 -18.66
C ARG A 455 8.94 -20.19 -18.48
N ALA A 456 9.43 -19.03 -18.00
CA ALA A 456 8.62 -17.82 -17.83
C ALA A 456 8.03 -17.32 -19.16
N ALA A 457 8.81 -17.41 -20.26
CA ALA A 457 8.34 -17.01 -21.59
C ALA A 457 7.21 -17.89 -22.14
N GLY A 458 7.15 -19.17 -21.73
CA GLY A 458 6.09 -20.11 -22.12
C GLY A 458 5.02 -20.33 -21.04
N LEU A 459 5.04 -19.52 -19.96
CA LEU A 459 4.06 -19.63 -18.90
C LEU A 459 2.70 -19.05 -19.35
N PHE A 460 1.62 -19.79 -19.13
CA PHE A 460 0.26 -19.39 -19.51
C PHE A 460 0.03 -19.24 -21.04
N ALA A 461 0.93 -19.82 -21.88
CA ALA A 461 0.76 -19.88 -23.32
C ALA A 461 -0.24 -20.97 -23.74
#